data_c3a758fd4b3b629f1dc4f08effa96526
#
_entry.id   c3a758fd4b3b629f1dc4f08effa96526
#
_cell.length_a   1.000
_cell.length_b   1.000
_cell.length_c   1.000
_cell.angle_alpha   90.00
_cell.angle_beta   90.00
_cell.angle_gamma   90.00
#
_symmetry.space_group_name_H-M   'P 1'
#
loop_
_entity.id
_entity.type
_entity.pdbx_description
1 polymer ?
#
loop_
_entity_poly.entity_id
_entity_poly.type
_entity_poly.pdbx_seq_one_letter_code
_entity_poly.pdbx_strand_id
1 'polypeptide(L)'
;VLWVVKMAVSPLESLSLSANPFPQHPTWRNFAAIVGAVDSSGRWLFGRNLLASLAVSTGTTVVGLFLAVTAAYALSRFKFPGKQAGLQALLISQMFPATLMLIPIYAILQRLHLLNSLGGLVLVYSTTSLPFCVWMLKGYFDTIPRDLEEAAVMDGATHWQAFVLVVLPLSRPALAVTALFSFMNAWNEFILAATLLNDA
;
A
#
# COMPACT_ATOMS: atom_id res chain seq x y z
N VAL A 1 4.31 3.61 22.96
CA VAL A 1 2.85 3.37 23.00
C VAL A 1 2.22 4.16 24.16
N LEU A 2 2.62 3.93 25.43
CA LEU A 2 2.01 4.61 26.61
C LEU A 2 2.01 6.14 26.52
N TRP A 3 3.08 6.75 26.01
CA TRP A 3 3.15 8.19 25.80
C TRP A 3 2.14 8.70 24.77
N VAL A 4 1.93 7.96 23.67
CA VAL A 4 0.94 8.33 22.66
C VAL A 4 -0.47 8.28 23.23
N VAL A 5 -0.79 7.22 23.99
CA VAL A 5 -2.09 7.10 24.68
C VAL A 5 -2.29 8.24 25.67
N LYS A 6 -1.27 8.55 26.48
CA LYS A 6 -1.33 9.68 27.40
C LYS A 6 -1.64 10.99 26.67
N MET A 7 -0.91 11.30 25.58
CA MET A 7 -1.14 12.52 24.82
C MET A 7 -2.53 12.58 24.20
N ALA A 8 -3.04 11.45 23.69
CA ALA A 8 -4.36 11.39 23.09
C ALA A 8 -5.50 11.73 24.06
N VAL A 9 -5.35 11.35 25.34
CA VAL A 9 -6.36 11.60 26.39
C VAL A 9 -6.01 12.77 27.32
N SER A 10 -4.91 13.49 27.10
CA SER A 10 -4.56 14.68 27.88
C SER A 10 -5.15 15.93 27.23
N PRO A 11 -5.60 16.95 28.02
CA PRO A 11 -6.01 18.25 27.47
C PRO A 11 -4.85 18.89 26.68
N LEU A 12 -5.14 19.51 25.53
CA LEU A 12 -4.14 20.17 24.67
C LEU A 12 -3.30 21.22 25.41
N GLU A 13 -3.88 21.84 26.44
CA GLU A 13 -3.22 22.86 27.28
C GLU A 13 -2.20 22.25 28.26
N SER A 14 -2.22 20.94 28.48
CA SER A 14 -1.37 20.23 29.44
C SER A 14 -0.29 19.36 28.81
N LEU A 15 0.21 19.72 27.63
CA LEU A 15 1.37 19.06 26.99
C LEU A 15 2.65 19.33 27.81
N SER A 16 2.59 19.09 29.11
CA SER A 16 3.75 19.16 29.98
C SER A 16 4.66 17.95 29.70
N LEU A 17 5.95 18.19 29.59
CA LEU A 17 7.01 17.18 29.51
C LEU A 17 7.16 16.37 30.84
N SER A 18 6.06 16.11 31.52
CA SER A 18 6.02 15.33 32.73
C SER A 18 6.46 13.89 32.48
N ALA A 19 7.45 13.43 33.21
CA ALA A 19 7.95 12.05 33.13
C ALA A 19 6.90 10.98 33.55
N ASN A 20 5.79 11.40 34.15
CA ASN A 20 4.71 10.52 34.56
C ASN A 20 3.96 9.98 33.32
N PRO A 21 3.87 8.66 33.11
CA PRO A 21 3.18 8.07 31.96
C PRO A 21 1.64 8.16 32.03
N PHE A 22 1.08 8.49 33.20
CA PHE A 22 -0.37 8.60 33.40
C PHE A 22 -0.86 10.03 33.26
N PRO A 23 -2.00 10.29 32.54
CA PRO A 23 -2.58 11.62 32.44
C PRO A 23 -3.17 12.05 33.80
N GLN A 24 -2.93 13.28 34.21
CA GLN A 24 -3.49 13.81 35.47
C GLN A 24 -4.99 14.08 35.38
N HIS A 25 -5.45 14.49 34.18
CA HIS A 25 -6.86 14.78 33.88
C HIS A 25 -7.21 14.17 32.51
N PRO A 26 -7.62 12.89 32.46
CA PRO A 26 -7.98 12.25 31.19
C PRO A 26 -9.25 12.88 30.62
N THR A 27 -9.24 13.15 29.31
CA THR A 27 -10.37 13.74 28.59
C THR A 27 -10.58 13.09 27.23
N TRP A 28 -11.82 12.95 26.81
CA TRP A 28 -12.20 12.48 25.47
C TRP A 28 -12.43 13.65 24.49
N ARG A 29 -12.20 14.89 24.94
CA ARG A 29 -12.47 16.11 24.17
C ARG A 29 -11.68 16.14 22.85
N ASN A 30 -10.43 15.64 22.85
CA ASN A 30 -9.62 15.58 21.64
C ASN A 30 -10.25 14.69 20.57
N PHE A 31 -10.76 13.52 20.96
CA PHE A 31 -11.47 12.62 20.04
C PHE A 31 -12.78 13.23 19.54
N ALA A 32 -13.55 13.82 20.43
CA ALA A 32 -14.79 14.50 20.06
C ALA A 32 -14.53 15.67 19.09
N ALA A 33 -13.48 16.44 19.29
CA ALA A 33 -13.09 17.54 18.42
C ALA A 33 -12.68 17.03 17.01
N ILE A 34 -11.90 15.96 16.92
CA ILE A 34 -11.49 15.38 15.63
C ILE A 34 -12.67 14.76 14.91
N VAL A 35 -13.47 13.93 15.61
CA VAL A 35 -14.63 13.26 15.01
C VAL A 35 -15.72 14.24 14.63
N GLY A 36 -15.90 15.31 15.40
CA GLY A 36 -16.90 16.35 15.12
C GLY A 36 -16.43 17.46 14.18
N ALA A 37 -15.18 17.41 13.68
CA ALA A 37 -14.63 18.46 12.83
C ALA A 37 -15.38 18.54 11.50
N VAL A 38 -15.76 19.77 11.12
CA VAL A 38 -16.38 20.10 9.85
C VAL A 38 -15.53 21.14 9.09
N ASP A 39 -15.59 21.11 7.77
CA ASP A 39 -14.93 22.13 6.93
C ASP A 39 -15.73 23.45 6.92
N SER A 40 -15.20 24.47 6.22
CA SER A 40 -15.86 25.77 6.06
C SER A 40 -17.22 25.68 5.35
N SER A 41 -17.51 24.58 4.67
CA SER A 41 -18.79 24.29 4.00
C SER A 41 -19.74 23.40 4.82
N GLY A 42 -19.38 23.09 6.07
CA GLY A 42 -20.18 22.25 6.97
C GLY A 42 -20.08 20.74 6.70
N ARG A 43 -19.17 20.28 5.84
CA ARG A 43 -18.98 18.85 5.55
C ARG A 43 -18.13 18.19 6.60
N TRP A 44 -18.47 16.97 6.96
CA TRP A 44 -17.76 16.17 7.95
C TRP A 44 -16.35 15.77 7.46
N LEU A 45 -15.31 16.42 8.00
CA LEU A 45 -13.92 16.23 7.59
C LEU A 45 -13.39 14.84 7.91
N PHE A 46 -13.59 14.37 9.14
CA PHE A 46 -13.04 13.09 9.57
C PHE A 46 -13.54 11.93 8.70
N GLY A 47 -14.85 11.86 8.46
CA GLY A 47 -15.43 10.80 7.64
C GLY A 47 -14.96 10.84 6.20
N ARG A 48 -14.87 12.04 5.62
CA ARG A 48 -14.36 12.22 4.25
C ARG A 48 -12.90 11.74 4.12
N ASN A 49 -12.05 12.14 5.05
CA ASN A 49 -10.63 11.78 5.02
C ASN A 49 -10.45 10.28 5.29
N LEU A 50 -11.21 9.69 6.20
CA LEU A 50 -11.21 8.25 6.47
C LEU A 50 -11.62 7.46 5.23
N LEU A 51 -12.70 7.85 4.55
CA LEU A 51 -13.13 7.20 3.31
C LEU A 51 -12.12 7.35 2.19
N ALA A 52 -11.50 8.53 2.05
CA ALA A 52 -10.43 8.75 1.08
C ALA A 52 -9.23 7.84 1.36
N SER A 53 -8.78 7.74 2.61
CA SER A 53 -7.69 6.83 3.00
C SER A 53 -8.03 5.37 2.74
N LEU A 54 -9.24 4.93 3.06
CA LEU A 54 -9.71 3.57 2.76
C LEU A 54 -9.76 3.32 1.25
N ALA A 55 -10.29 4.26 0.47
CA ALA A 55 -10.39 4.12 -0.98
C ALA A 55 -9.01 4.04 -1.64
N VAL A 56 -8.08 4.93 -1.24
CA VAL A 56 -6.71 4.94 -1.77
C VAL A 56 -5.97 3.67 -1.37
N SER A 57 -5.99 3.28 -0.10
CA SER A 57 -5.26 2.10 0.37
C SER A 57 -5.81 0.81 -0.24
N THR A 58 -7.14 0.69 -0.35
CA THR A 58 -7.76 -0.46 -1.01
C THR A 58 -7.48 -0.47 -2.51
N GLY A 59 -7.62 0.68 -3.18
CA GLY A 59 -7.32 0.83 -4.61
C GLY A 59 -5.86 0.48 -4.92
N THR A 60 -4.92 0.99 -4.13
CA THR A 60 -3.49 0.66 -4.22
C THR A 60 -3.24 -0.84 -4.05
N THR A 61 -3.89 -1.45 -3.06
CA THR A 61 -3.76 -2.89 -2.79
C THR A 61 -4.26 -3.72 -3.96
N VAL A 62 -5.43 -3.41 -4.48
CA VAL A 62 -6.03 -4.16 -5.60
C VAL A 62 -5.19 -4.02 -6.87
N VAL A 63 -4.84 -2.79 -7.26
CA VAL A 63 -4.04 -2.52 -8.46
C VAL A 63 -2.63 -3.10 -8.31
N GLY A 64 -1.95 -2.80 -7.20
CA GLY A 64 -0.60 -3.28 -6.91
C GLY A 64 -0.52 -4.81 -6.86
N LEU A 65 -1.47 -5.45 -6.18
CA LEU A 65 -1.50 -6.91 -6.07
C LEU A 65 -1.78 -7.58 -7.42
N PHE A 66 -2.71 -7.06 -8.21
CA PHE A 66 -3.00 -7.57 -9.55
C PHE A 66 -1.76 -7.55 -10.45
N LEU A 67 -1.05 -6.42 -10.48
CA LEU A 67 0.18 -6.28 -11.25
C LEU A 67 1.31 -7.17 -10.69
N ALA A 68 1.45 -7.21 -9.35
CA ALA A 68 2.49 -7.99 -8.71
C ALA A 68 2.31 -9.51 -8.90
N VAL A 69 1.08 -10.01 -8.83
CA VAL A 69 0.75 -11.43 -9.01
C VAL A 69 1.13 -11.90 -10.40
N THR A 70 0.73 -11.16 -11.44
CA THR A 70 1.03 -11.51 -12.83
C THR A 70 2.52 -11.42 -13.13
N ALA A 71 3.19 -10.36 -12.66
CA ALA A 71 4.64 -10.21 -12.82
C ALA A 71 5.42 -11.28 -12.06
N ALA A 72 5.05 -11.57 -10.80
CA ALA A 72 5.70 -12.58 -9.97
C ALA A 72 5.56 -13.98 -10.59
N TYR A 73 4.39 -14.32 -11.12
CA TYR A 73 4.17 -15.58 -11.81
C TYR A 73 5.06 -15.70 -13.04
N ALA A 74 5.09 -14.67 -13.89
CA ALA A 74 5.95 -14.64 -15.05
C ALA A 74 7.45 -14.78 -14.68
N LEU A 75 7.88 -14.05 -13.66
CA LEU A 75 9.24 -14.10 -13.14
C LEU A 75 9.57 -15.43 -12.41
N SER A 76 8.59 -16.16 -11.91
CA SER A 76 8.80 -17.48 -11.31
C SER A 76 8.89 -18.57 -12.37
N ARG A 77 7.95 -18.62 -13.27
CA ARG A 77 7.72 -19.77 -14.19
C ARG A 77 8.45 -19.70 -15.51
N PHE A 78 8.56 -18.51 -16.10
CA PHE A 78 9.13 -18.39 -17.44
C PHE A 78 10.64 -18.07 -17.41
N LYS A 79 11.33 -18.55 -18.45
CA LYS A 79 12.74 -18.23 -18.74
C LYS A 79 12.76 -17.28 -19.92
N PHE A 80 13.24 -16.06 -19.73
CA PHE A 80 13.38 -15.06 -20.79
C PHE A 80 14.63 -14.21 -20.57
N PRO A 81 15.21 -13.63 -21.63
CA PRO A 81 16.35 -12.73 -21.51
C PRO A 81 15.95 -11.49 -20.71
N GLY A 82 16.86 -10.99 -19.85
CA GLY A 82 16.59 -9.82 -19.03
C GLY A 82 15.85 -10.09 -17.69
N LYS A 83 15.38 -11.31 -17.41
CA LYS A 83 14.71 -11.66 -16.16
C LYS A 83 15.53 -11.24 -14.93
N GLN A 84 16.82 -11.58 -14.89
CA GLN A 84 17.67 -11.24 -13.75
C GLN A 84 17.88 -9.72 -13.63
N ALA A 85 18.10 -9.05 -14.76
CA ALA A 85 18.23 -7.59 -14.77
C ALA A 85 16.95 -6.89 -14.29
N GLY A 86 15.78 -7.38 -14.70
CA GLY A 86 14.48 -6.87 -14.22
C GLY A 86 14.30 -7.04 -12.72
N LEU A 87 14.64 -8.20 -12.16
CA LEU A 87 14.62 -8.44 -10.72
C LEU A 87 15.58 -7.52 -9.96
N GLN A 88 16.79 -7.31 -10.49
CA GLN A 88 17.75 -6.38 -9.90
C GLN A 88 17.27 -4.93 -9.98
N ALA A 89 16.67 -4.52 -11.10
CA ALA A 89 16.12 -3.18 -11.25
C ALA A 89 15.01 -2.89 -10.23
N LEU A 90 14.13 -3.87 -9.95
CA LEU A 90 13.12 -3.75 -8.89
C LEU A 90 13.76 -3.57 -7.50
N LEU A 91 14.85 -4.26 -7.19
CA LEU A 91 15.56 -4.06 -5.92
C LEU A 91 16.24 -2.70 -5.85
N ILE A 92 16.93 -2.30 -6.93
CA ILE A 92 17.62 -1.01 -7.00
C ILE A 92 16.64 0.15 -6.84
N SER A 93 15.43 0.03 -7.41
CA SER A 93 14.40 1.07 -7.28
C SER A 93 14.00 1.33 -5.82
N GLN A 94 14.07 0.33 -4.95
CA GLN A 94 13.78 0.47 -3.53
C GLN A 94 14.91 1.15 -2.71
N MET A 95 16.09 1.31 -3.30
CA MET A 95 17.20 1.99 -2.64
C MET A 95 17.10 3.52 -2.75
N PHE A 96 16.23 4.02 -3.63
CA PHE A 96 16.01 5.45 -3.75
C PHE A 96 15.07 5.95 -2.65
N PRO A 97 15.47 7.00 -1.90
CA PRO A 97 14.57 7.62 -0.93
C PRO A 97 13.31 8.16 -1.61
N ALA A 98 12.14 7.80 -1.08
CA ALA A 98 10.85 8.23 -1.65
C ALA A 98 10.74 9.77 -1.75
N THR A 99 11.34 10.48 -0.80
CA THR A 99 11.39 11.96 -0.78
C THR A 99 12.12 12.57 -1.98
N LEU A 100 13.15 11.91 -2.51
CA LEU A 100 13.85 12.38 -3.71
C LEU A 100 13.02 12.19 -4.98
N MET A 101 12.13 11.21 -4.97
CA MET A 101 11.23 10.94 -6.11
C MET A 101 10.03 11.87 -6.17
N LEU A 102 9.80 12.67 -5.13
CA LEU A 102 8.63 13.55 -5.02
C LEU A 102 8.56 14.57 -6.17
N ILE A 103 9.66 15.24 -6.51
CA ILE A 103 9.69 16.23 -7.60
C ILE A 103 9.41 15.59 -8.98
N PRO A 104 10.09 14.49 -9.38
CA PRO A 104 9.77 13.81 -10.64
C PRO A 104 8.32 13.30 -10.69
N ILE A 105 7.83 12.69 -9.60
CA ILE A 105 6.46 12.18 -9.52
C ILE A 105 5.45 13.31 -9.68
N TYR A 106 5.63 14.43 -8.99
CA TYR A 106 4.79 15.61 -9.11
C TYR A 106 4.73 16.11 -10.57
N ALA A 107 5.89 16.25 -11.23
CA ALA A 107 5.97 16.69 -12.62
C ALA A 107 5.26 15.74 -13.60
N ILE A 108 5.36 14.43 -13.36
CA ILE A 108 4.67 13.41 -14.17
C ILE A 108 3.15 13.51 -13.97
N LEU A 109 2.68 13.54 -12.72
CA LEU A 109 1.25 13.65 -12.43
C LEU A 109 0.64 14.97 -12.92
N GLN A 110 1.39 16.07 -12.88
CA GLN A 110 0.97 17.35 -13.45
C GLN A 110 0.75 17.24 -14.96
N ARG A 111 1.67 16.61 -15.70
CA ARG A 111 1.53 16.39 -17.14
C ARG A 111 0.38 15.45 -17.50
N LEU A 112 0.07 14.50 -16.63
CA LEU A 112 -1.03 13.54 -16.80
C LEU A 112 -2.39 14.10 -16.32
N HIS A 113 -2.43 15.33 -15.77
CA HIS A 113 -3.60 15.93 -15.13
C HIS A 113 -4.18 15.05 -14.00
N LEU A 114 -3.31 14.39 -13.24
CA LEU A 114 -3.65 13.50 -12.13
C LEU A 114 -3.28 14.07 -10.75
N LEU A 115 -2.82 15.33 -10.68
CA LEU A 115 -2.70 16.04 -9.39
C LEU A 115 -4.09 16.24 -8.78
N ASN A 116 -4.15 16.35 -7.45
CA ASN A 116 -5.37 16.53 -6.67
C ASN A 116 -6.43 15.44 -6.94
N SER A 117 -5.99 14.23 -7.34
CA SER A 117 -6.89 13.10 -7.58
C SER A 117 -6.49 11.86 -6.77
N LEU A 118 -7.48 11.18 -6.18
CA LEU A 118 -7.27 9.91 -5.48
C LEU A 118 -6.73 8.83 -6.43
N GLY A 119 -7.11 8.87 -7.72
CA GLY A 119 -6.61 7.96 -8.75
C GLY A 119 -5.12 8.13 -9.02
N GLY A 120 -4.63 9.39 -9.06
CA GLY A 120 -3.20 9.69 -9.17
C GLY A 120 -2.42 9.13 -7.98
N LEU A 121 -2.97 9.28 -6.77
CA LEU A 121 -2.37 8.75 -5.55
C LEU A 121 -2.31 7.21 -5.57
N VAL A 122 -3.38 6.54 -5.99
CA VAL A 122 -3.42 5.08 -6.15
C VAL A 122 -2.34 4.61 -7.12
N LEU A 123 -2.16 5.28 -8.25
CA LEU A 123 -1.11 4.92 -9.22
C LEU A 123 0.29 5.05 -8.60
N VAL A 124 0.59 6.16 -7.94
CA VAL A 124 1.88 6.39 -7.29
C VAL A 124 2.16 5.33 -6.23
N TYR A 125 1.22 5.10 -5.33
CA TYR A 125 1.38 4.12 -4.25
C TYR A 125 1.48 2.69 -4.78
N SER A 126 0.77 2.35 -5.84
CA SER A 126 0.90 1.05 -6.49
C SER A 126 2.30 0.84 -7.06
N THR A 127 2.89 1.85 -7.71
CA THR A 127 4.25 1.75 -8.25
C THR A 127 5.32 1.62 -7.17
N THR A 128 5.16 2.29 -6.04
CA THR A 128 6.12 2.22 -4.92
C THR A 128 6.05 0.89 -4.16
N SER A 129 4.86 0.29 -4.04
CA SER A 129 4.69 -1.00 -3.36
C SER A 129 5.01 -2.23 -4.25
N LEU A 130 4.92 -2.05 -5.58
CA LEU A 130 5.01 -3.15 -6.56
C LEU A 130 6.31 -3.97 -6.46
N PRO A 131 7.52 -3.40 -6.33
CA PRO A 131 8.75 -4.19 -6.24
C PRO A 131 8.73 -5.16 -5.06
N PHE A 132 8.32 -4.69 -3.89
CA PHE A 132 8.22 -5.53 -2.69
C PHE A 132 7.19 -6.66 -2.89
N CYS A 133 6.00 -6.33 -3.41
CA CYS A 133 4.94 -7.31 -3.66
C CYS A 133 5.38 -8.38 -4.66
N VAL A 134 6.08 -7.99 -5.74
CA VAL A 134 6.62 -8.93 -6.74
C VAL A 134 7.63 -9.88 -6.10
N TRP A 135 8.56 -9.38 -5.30
CA TRP A 135 9.56 -10.21 -4.63
C TRP A 135 8.93 -11.20 -3.66
N MET A 136 8.00 -10.75 -2.83
CA MET A 136 7.28 -11.60 -1.88
C MET A 136 6.54 -12.73 -2.59
N LEU A 137 5.75 -12.38 -3.59
CA LEU A 137 4.94 -13.37 -4.32
C LEU A 137 5.80 -14.30 -5.17
N LYS A 138 6.83 -13.79 -5.84
CA LYS A 138 7.76 -14.63 -6.59
C LYS A 138 8.45 -15.65 -5.69
N GLY A 139 8.94 -15.20 -4.53
CA GLY A 139 9.55 -16.10 -3.54
C GLY A 139 8.60 -17.21 -3.13
N TYR A 140 7.33 -16.90 -2.90
CA TYR A 140 6.32 -17.90 -2.56
C TYR A 140 6.00 -18.82 -3.76
N PHE A 141 5.80 -18.29 -4.95
CA PHE A 141 5.54 -19.11 -6.15
C PHE A 141 6.68 -20.08 -6.46
N ASP A 142 7.92 -19.68 -6.18
CA ASP A 142 9.08 -20.57 -6.36
C ASP A 142 9.04 -21.80 -5.42
N THR A 143 8.31 -21.74 -4.29
CA THR A 143 8.14 -22.88 -3.38
C THR A 143 7.07 -23.87 -3.83
N ILE A 144 6.19 -23.46 -4.76
CA ILE A 144 5.13 -24.33 -5.29
C ILE A 144 5.73 -25.27 -6.33
N PRO A 145 5.63 -26.61 -6.14
CA PRO A 145 6.12 -27.58 -7.13
C PRO A 145 5.50 -27.37 -8.50
N ARG A 146 6.32 -27.40 -9.54
CA ARG A 146 5.87 -27.26 -10.94
C ARG A 146 5.02 -28.42 -11.40
N ASP A 147 5.23 -29.60 -10.83
CA ASP A 147 4.49 -30.82 -11.14
C ASP A 147 2.98 -30.64 -10.99
N LEU A 148 2.52 -29.77 -10.08
CA LEU A 148 1.09 -29.46 -9.90
C LEU A 148 0.51 -28.72 -11.12
N GLU A 149 1.28 -27.81 -11.70
CA GLU A 149 0.87 -27.09 -12.91
C GLU A 149 0.96 -27.99 -14.14
N GLU A 150 2.01 -28.82 -14.23
CA GLU A 150 2.21 -29.79 -15.30
C GLU A 150 1.09 -30.85 -15.31
N ALA A 151 0.69 -31.35 -14.13
CA ALA A 151 -0.46 -32.26 -14.01
C ALA A 151 -1.75 -31.61 -14.53
N ALA A 152 -2.04 -30.35 -14.14
CA ALA A 152 -3.21 -29.64 -14.64
C ALA A 152 -3.18 -29.47 -16.17
N VAL A 153 -2.00 -29.21 -16.75
CA VAL A 153 -1.85 -29.11 -18.23
C VAL A 153 -2.06 -30.47 -18.88
N MET A 154 -1.58 -31.57 -18.29
CA MET A 154 -1.84 -32.93 -18.79
C MET A 154 -3.34 -33.29 -18.75
N ASP A 155 -4.07 -32.73 -17.75
CA ASP A 155 -5.54 -32.87 -17.68
C ASP A 155 -6.28 -31.93 -18.64
N GLY A 156 -5.55 -31.22 -19.52
CA GLY A 156 -6.12 -30.36 -20.57
C GLY A 156 -6.31 -28.91 -20.21
N ALA A 157 -5.83 -28.45 -19.05
CA ALA A 157 -5.88 -27.04 -18.69
C ALA A 157 -4.83 -26.24 -19.49
N THR A 158 -5.18 -25.01 -19.87
CA THR A 158 -4.21 -24.05 -20.38
C THR A 158 -3.30 -23.54 -19.25
N HIS A 159 -2.13 -22.99 -19.56
CA HIS A 159 -1.24 -22.39 -18.55
C HIS A 159 -1.93 -21.30 -17.70
N TRP A 160 -2.84 -20.53 -18.31
CA TRP A 160 -3.63 -19.54 -17.59
C TRP A 160 -4.62 -20.20 -16.63
N GLN A 161 -5.26 -21.30 -17.04
CA GLN A 161 -6.15 -22.06 -16.15
C GLN A 161 -5.36 -22.73 -15.02
N ALA A 162 -4.20 -23.31 -15.28
CA ALA A 162 -3.32 -23.84 -14.25
C ALA A 162 -2.90 -22.75 -13.24
N PHE A 163 -2.54 -21.55 -13.72
CA PHE A 163 -2.25 -20.41 -12.84
C PHE A 163 -3.45 -20.04 -11.95
N VAL A 164 -4.64 -19.85 -12.55
CA VAL A 164 -5.82 -19.36 -11.80
C VAL A 164 -6.41 -20.44 -10.89
N LEU A 165 -6.43 -21.70 -11.34
CA LEU A 165 -7.10 -22.79 -10.63
C LEU A 165 -6.20 -23.57 -9.68
N VAL A 166 -4.87 -23.53 -9.86
CA VAL A 166 -3.91 -24.24 -9.02
C VAL A 166 -3.03 -23.29 -8.24
N VAL A 167 -2.26 -22.43 -8.91
CA VAL A 167 -1.25 -21.59 -8.24
C VAL A 167 -1.88 -20.53 -7.34
N LEU A 168 -2.87 -19.79 -7.84
CA LEU A 168 -3.50 -18.72 -7.05
C LEU A 168 -4.20 -19.24 -5.79
N PRO A 169 -4.99 -20.33 -5.82
CA PRO A 169 -5.58 -20.87 -4.61
C PRO A 169 -4.56 -21.35 -3.58
N LEU A 170 -3.48 -21.99 -4.02
CA LEU A 170 -2.40 -22.42 -3.14
C LEU A 170 -1.66 -21.22 -2.52
N SER A 171 -1.66 -20.08 -3.22
CA SER A 171 -0.96 -18.86 -2.80
C SER A 171 -1.80 -17.93 -1.94
N ARG A 172 -3.04 -18.28 -1.58
CA ARG A 172 -3.93 -17.43 -0.76
C ARG A 172 -3.25 -16.86 0.49
N PRO A 173 -2.46 -17.63 1.27
CA PRO A 173 -1.79 -17.06 2.45
C PRO A 173 -0.79 -15.96 2.08
N ALA A 174 0.03 -16.17 1.05
CA ALA A 174 0.99 -15.18 0.58
C ALA A 174 0.31 -13.94 -0.01
N LEU A 175 -0.78 -14.15 -0.75
CA LEU A 175 -1.60 -13.05 -1.28
C LEU A 175 -2.18 -12.19 -0.15
N ALA A 176 -2.71 -12.81 0.90
CA ALA A 176 -3.27 -12.10 2.05
C ALA A 176 -2.21 -11.26 2.78
N VAL A 177 -1.03 -11.84 3.03
CA VAL A 177 0.08 -11.12 3.67
C VAL A 177 0.57 -9.97 2.80
N THR A 178 0.76 -10.20 1.50
CA THR A 178 1.20 -9.16 0.55
C THR A 178 0.16 -8.04 0.42
N ALA A 179 -1.14 -8.38 0.38
CA ALA A 179 -2.23 -7.41 0.38
C ALA A 179 -2.23 -6.56 1.64
N LEU A 180 -2.07 -7.18 2.82
CA LEU A 180 -1.99 -6.46 4.09
C LEU A 180 -0.81 -5.48 4.11
N PHE A 181 0.38 -5.91 3.65
CA PHE A 181 1.55 -5.03 3.56
C PHE A 181 1.33 -3.86 2.61
N SER A 182 0.77 -4.11 1.41
CA SER A 182 0.46 -3.05 0.45
C SER A 182 -0.53 -2.05 1.02
N PHE A 183 -1.58 -2.53 1.68
CA PHE A 183 -2.59 -1.70 2.35
C PHE A 183 -1.96 -0.84 3.45
N MET A 184 -1.19 -1.46 4.35
CA MET A 184 -0.53 -0.75 5.47
C MET A 184 0.47 0.30 4.97
N ASN A 185 1.21 0.01 3.90
CA ASN A 185 2.15 0.96 3.31
C ASN A 185 1.40 2.19 2.77
N ALA A 186 0.33 1.99 2.02
CA ALA A 186 -0.49 3.08 1.50
C ALA A 186 -1.23 3.85 2.61
N TRP A 187 -1.72 3.16 3.64
CA TRP A 187 -2.41 3.76 4.78
C TRP A 187 -1.52 4.68 5.62
N ASN A 188 -0.27 4.29 5.81
CA ASN A 188 0.68 5.04 6.63
C ASN A 188 1.44 6.14 5.85
N GLU A 189 1.27 6.18 4.52
CA GLU A 189 1.95 7.16 3.70
C GLU A 189 1.27 8.53 3.84
N PHE A 190 2.06 9.55 4.21
CA PHE A 190 1.59 10.90 4.45
C PHE A 190 2.24 11.94 3.53
N ILE A 191 3.54 11.82 3.26
CA ILE A 191 4.33 12.87 2.60
C ILE A 191 3.87 13.08 1.16
N LEU A 192 3.70 11.98 0.42
CA LEU A 192 3.22 12.02 -0.96
C LEU A 192 1.75 12.50 -1.00
N ALA A 193 0.90 12.01 -0.08
CA ALA A 193 -0.48 12.47 -0.01
C ALA A 193 -0.57 13.98 0.20
N ALA A 194 0.13 14.51 1.22
CA ALA A 194 0.14 15.93 1.55
C ALA A 194 0.71 16.81 0.43
N THR A 195 1.58 16.25 -0.44
CA THR A 195 2.19 17.01 -1.53
C THR A 195 1.39 16.94 -2.82
N LEU A 196 0.72 15.82 -3.09
CA LEU A 196 0.01 15.59 -4.34
C LEU A 196 -1.47 15.98 -4.27
N LEU A 197 -2.04 16.14 -3.05
CA LEU A 197 -3.42 16.56 -2.78
C LEU A 197 -3.43 17.93 -2.08
N ASN A 198 -3.04 19.00 -2.79
CA ASN A 198 -2.93 20.34 -2.20
C ASN A 198 -4.27 21.07 -2.05
N ASP A 199 -5.31 20.67 -2.78
CA ASP A 199 -6.62 21.34 -2.85
C ASP A 199 -7.76 20.50 -2.23
N ALA A 200 -7.45 19.52 -1.37
CA ALA A 200 -8.43 18.61 -0.80
C ALA A 200 -8.93 19.03 0.58
#